data_45096d0a18e7688b56ca8bfae4ea92ea
#
_entry.id   45096d0a18e7688b56ca8bfae4ea92ea
#
_cell.length_a   1.000
_cell.length_b   1.000
_cell.length_c   1.000
_cell.angle_alpha   90.00
_cell.angle_beta   90.00
_cell.angle_gamma   90.00
#
_symmetry.space_group_name_H-M   'P 1'
#
loop_
_entity.id
_entity.type
_entity.pdbx_description
1 polymer ?
#
loop_
_entity_poly.entity_id
_entity_poly.type
_entity_poly.pdbx_seq_one_letter_code
_entity_poly.pdbx_strand_id
1 'polypeptide(L)'
;MREQTRRLPGFIAQGISGHLRQCWPQPSARAAMPRPISAVIHTAALSHNLLRVRQATPASKVWAVVKANAYGHGIARAYGALRTADGFALLDLTEAEKLRALGWVGPILLLEGCFAPEDLALCERLNLWHVVHCREQIDWLAVHRGNRTHRVFLKMNTGMNRVGFSPEAYAAAWERLNALPQVGEITHMTHFACADEAGGIDEALARFARGVGHLPGERTLSNSAAALVHGADPRVASDWVRPGIALYGSSPTGLALDAAHWKLRPAMSLRSELIDIQHIAAGECVGYGARFTAPRPMRIGVVACGYADGYPRVAPNGTPIVVDGVRTQLVGRVSMDMITVDLEPVFAAGNQPMIGSPVLLWGQDAQAELSIDEVAAAAGTLGYELMCALAARVPVRVE
;
A
#
# COMPACT_ATOMS: atom_id res chain seq x y z
N MET A 1 -57.46 48.98 -8.63
CA MET A 1 -57.25 50.36 -8.05
C MET A 1 -55.74 50.56 -7.89
N ARG A 2 -55.26 51.39 -8.69
CA ARG A 2 -53.99 52.12 -8.92
C ARG A 2 -52.81 51.85 -7.96
N GLU A 3 -51.74 51.30 -8.55
CA GLU A 3 -50.33 51.36 -8.18
C GLU A 3 -49.87 52.81 -7.99
N GLN A 4 -49.01 52.98 -6.97
CA GLN A 4 -48.11 54.15 -6.88
C GLN A 4 -46.66 53.69 -6.71
N THR A 5 -45.95 53.71 -7.80
CA THR A 5 -44.49 53.63 -7.85
C THR A 5 -43.85 54.91 -7.34
N ARG A 6 -43.06 54.80 -6.26
CA ARG A 6 -42.14 55.90 -5.83
C ARG A 6 -40.74 55.67 -6.43
N ARG A 7 -40.35 56.59 -7.30
CA ARG A 7 -38.98 56.73 -7.78
C ARG A 7 -38.13 57.44 -6.67
N LEU A 8 -36.93 56.87 -6.42
CA LEU A 8 -35.88 57.52 -5.67
C LEU A 8 -34.88 58.21 -6.65
N PRO A 9 -34.29 59.40 -6.27
CA PRO A 9 -33.50 60.20 -7.20
C PRO A 9 -32.05 59.63 -7.33
N GLY A 10 -31.49 59.83 -8.56
CA GLY A 10 -30.17 59.38 -8.93
C GLY A 10 -29.07 60.14 -8.16
N PHE A 11 -28.08 59.43 -7.73
CA PHE A 11 -26.78 59.98 -7.31
C PHE A 11 -25.80 59.85 -8.45
N ILE A 12 -25.26 60.96 -8.88
CA ILE A 12 -24.21 61.13 -9.89
C ILE A 12 -22.90 60.58 -9.31
N ALA A 13 -22.35 59.52 -9.94
CA ALA A 13 -21.03 59.05 -9.65
C ALA A 13 -20.00 59.96 -10.27
N GLN A 14 -19.34 60.80 -9.48
CA GLN A 14 -18.09 61.44 -9.87
C GLN A 14 -16.93 60.47 -9.68
N GLY A 15 -16.19 60.25 -10.76
CA GLY A 15 -15.03 59.39 -10.79
C GLY A 15 -13.90 59.88 -9.89
N ILE A 16 -13.34 58.98 -9.11
CA ILE A 16 -12.01 59.11 -8.53
C ILE A 16 -11.20 57.96 -9.15
N SER A 17 -10.54 58.30 -10.26
CA SER A 17 -9.38 57.57 -10.78
C SER A 17 -8.16 57.97 -9.96
N GLY A 18 -7.64 57.09 -9.16
CA GLY A 18 -6.46 57.34 -8.33
C GLY A 18 -5.87 56.06 -7.81
N HIS A 19 -5.00 55.45 -8.59
CA HIS A 19 -3.84 54.65 -8.23
C HIS A 19 -3.68 54.19 -6.78
N LEU A 20 -4.05 52.95 -6.48
CA LEU A 20 -3.36 52.12 -5.51
C LEU A 20 -3.31 50.68 -6.07
N ARG A 21 -2.60 50.47 -7.17
CA ARG A 21 -1.98 49.16 -7.43
C ARG A 21 -0.83 49.06 -6.42
N GLN A 22 -1.08 48.58 -5.22
CA GLN A 22 -0.02 48.01 -4.42
C GLN A 22 0.56 46.83 -5.23
N CYS A 23 1.72 47.12 -5.85
CA CYS A 23 2.60 46.09 -6.37
C CYS A 23 3.07 45.27 -5.19
N TRP A 24 2.37 44.17 -4.94
CA TRP A 24 3.00 43.05 -4.26
C TRP A 24 4.13 42.64 -5.18
N PRO A 25 5.40 42.61 -4.72
CA PRO A 25 6.46 42.05 -5.51
C PRO A 25 6.03 40.61 -5.89
N GLN A 26 5.95 40.33 -7.19
CA GLN A 26 5.84 38.97 -7.69
C GLN A 26 6.97 38.21 -7.00
N PRO A 27 6.71 37.13 -6.26
CA PRO A 27 7.78 36.33 -5.71
C PRO A 27 8.61 35.87 -6.91
N SER A 28 9.85 36.43 -7.01
CA SER A 28 10.89 35.84 -7.84
C SER A 28 10.81 34.35 -7.58
N ALA A 29 10.80 33.48 -8.62
CA ALA A 29 10.62 32.04 -8.55
C ALA A 29 11.68 31.38 -7.64
N ARG A 30 11.63 31.62 -6.35
CA ARG A 30 12.08 30.74 -5.32
C ARG A 30 11.07 29.59 -5.40
N ALA A 31 11.51 28.46 -5.94
CA ALA A 31 10.78 27.22 -5.75
C ALA A 31 10.34 27.20 -4.28
N ALA A 32 9.02 27.20 -4.05
CA ALA A 32 8.48 27.12 -2.70
C ALA A 32 9.19 25.95 -2.04
N MET A 33 9.94 26.21 -0.94
CA MET A 33 10.59 25.12 -0.21
C MET A 33 9.44 24.28 0.37
N PRO A 34 9.19 23.08 -0.16
CA PRO A 34 8.14 22.22 0.40
C PRO A 34 8.51 21.89 1.84
N ARG A 35 7.52 21.54 2.67
CA ARG A 35 7.80 20.95 3.99
C ARG A 35 8.89 19.88 3.82
N PRO A 36 9.88 19.79 4.73
CA PRO A 36 11.00 18.88 4.61
C PRO A 36 10.59 17.44 4.95
N ILE A 37 9.59 16.92 4.23
CA ILE A 37 9.16 15.53 4.26
C ILE A 37 9.04 15.00 2.84
N SER A 38 9.47 13.78 2.60
CA SER A 38 9.32 13.12 1.30
C SER A 38 9.28 11.60 1.44
N ALA A 39 8.54 10.95 0.55
CA ALA A 39 8.66 9.52 0.34
C ALA A 39 9.59 9.25 -0.85
N VAL A 40 10.43 8.24 -0.73
CA VAL A 40 11.33 7.78 -1.80
C VAL A 40 10.97 6.37 -2.19
N ILE A 41 10.69 6.15 -3.48
CA ILE A 41 10.40 4.82 -4.03
C ILE A 41 11.67 4.27 -4.68
N HIS A 42 12.15 3.16 -4.15
CA HIS A 42 13.34 2.46 -4.61
C HIS A 42 12.97 1.39 -5.65
N THR A 43 13.02 1.76 -6.93
CA THR A 43 12.61 0.87 -8.03
C THR A 43 13.48 -0.38 -8.15
N ALA A 44 14.77 -0.26 -7.87
CA ALA A 44 15.68 -1.39 -7.82
C ALA A 44 15.30 -2.42 -6.73
N ALA A 45 14.75 -1.96 -5.59
CA ALA A 45 14.25 -2.83 -4.54
C ALA A 45 13.02 -3.63 -5.00
N LEU A 46 12.08 -3.00 -5.71
CA LEU A 46 10.92 -3.69 -6.29
C LEU A 46 11.34 -4.83 -7.23
N SER A 47 12.27 -4.55 -8.15
CA SER A 47 12.79 -5.57 -9.08
C SER A 47 13.53 -6.68 -8.34
N HIS A 48 14.35 -6.34 -7.35
CA HIS A 48 15.04 -7.30 -6.50
C HIS A 48 14.06 -8.21 -5.76
N ASN A 49 13.03 -7.64 -5.13
CA ASN A 49 12.04 -8.38 -4.36
C ASN A 49 11.22 -9.33 -5.25
N LEU A 50 10.87 -8.90 -6.47
CA LEU A 50 10.25 -9.78 -7.46
C LEU A 50 11.15 -10.98 -7.79
N LEU A 51 12.45 -10.76 -7.96
CA LEU A 51 13.43 -11.84 -8.18
C LEU A 51 13.48 -12.79 -6.97
N ARG A 52 13.42 -12.28 -5.73
CA ARG A 52 13.41 -13.12 -4.53
C ARG A 52 12.19 -14.04 -4.49
N VAL A 53 11.01 -13.53 -4.84
CA VAL A 53 9.80 -14.36 -4.96
C VAL A 53 9.97 -15.44 -6.04
N ARG A 54 10.48 -15.08 -7.22
CA ARG A 54 10.72 -16.07 -8.29
C ARG A 54 11.70 -17.18 -7.87
N GLN A 55 12.72 -16.83 -7.08
CA GLN A 55 13.65 -17.82 -6.53
C GLN A 55 13.02 -18.75 -5.51
N ALA A 56 12.05 -18.26 -4.73
CA ALA A 56 11.31 -19.07 -3.76
C ALA A 56 10.26 -19.98 -4.45
N THR A 57 9.76 -19.59 -5.63
CA THR A 57 8.70 -20.31 -6.36
C THR A 57 9.05 -20.50 -7.84
N PRO A 58 10.13 -21.24 -8.15
CA PRO A 58 10.73 -21.25 -9.50
C PRO A 58 9.83 -21.88 -10.58
N ALA A 59 8.89 -22.74 -10.19
CA ALA A 59 7.95 -23.40 -11.11
C ALA A 59 6.67 -22.59 -11.37
N SER A 60 6.45 -21.48 -10.66
CA SER A 60 5.22 -20.71 -10.74
C SER A 60 5.38 -19.42 -11.54
N LYS A 61 4.34 -19.06 -12.27
CA LYS A 61 4.17 -17.71 -12.81
C LYS A 61 3.81 -16.75 -11.66
N VAL A 62 4.20 -15.48 -11.78
CA VAL A 62 4.03 -14.49 -10.70
C VAL A 62 3.06 -13.40 -11.11
N TRP A 63 1.97 -13.28 -10.37
CA TRP A 63 1.12 -12.10 -10.35
C TRP A 63 1.75 -11.03 -9.46
N ALA A 64 2.27 -9.94 -10.03
CA ALA A 64 2.64 -8.77 -9.22
C ALA A 64 1.36 -8.09 -8.71
N VAL A 65 1.11 -8.18 -7.41
CA VAL A 65 -0.08 -7.58 -6.81
C VAL A 65 0.18 -6.09 -6.56
N VAL A 66 -0.52 -5.23 -7.32
CA VAL A 66 -0.35 -3.77 -7.34
C VAL A 66 -1.61 -2.99 -6.95
N LYS A 67 -2.55 -3.63 -6.28
CA LYS A 67 -3.76 -2.99 -5.74
C LYS A 67 -3.43 -1.84 -4.79
N ALA A 68 -4.40 -0.98 -4.52
CA ALA A 68 -4.24 0.20 -3.67
C ALA A 68 -3.08 1.09 -4.15
N ASN A 69 -3.07 1.40 -5.45
CA ASN A 69 -2.04 2.19 -6.11
C ASN A 69 -0.63 1.65 -5.84
N ALA A 70 -0.44 0.33 -6.04
CA ALA A 70 0.79 -0.39 -5.73
C ALA A 70 1.21 -0.22 -4.25
N TYR A 71 0.28 -0.51 -3.32
CA TYR A 71 0.50 -0.37 -1.87
C TYR A 71 1.04 1.03 -1.52
N GLY A 72 0.46 2.09 -2.09
CA GLY A 72 0.87 3.47 -1.87
C GLY A 72 2.10 3.94 -2.66
N HIS A 73 2.84 3.03 -3.30
CA HIS A 73 4.06 3.38 -4.07
C HIS A 73 3.74 4.14 -5.38
N GLY A 74 2.53 3.95 -5.90
CA GLY A 74 2.11 4.48 -7.19
C GLY A 74 2.36 3.50 -8.33
N ILE A 75 1.29 3.06 -9.00
CA ILE A 75 1.37 2.09 -10.10
C ILE A 75 2.33 2.56 -11.20
N ALA A 76 2.25 3.83 -11.61
CA ALA A 76 3.12 4.37 -12.65
C ALA A 76 4.61 4.33 -12.26
N ARG A 77 4.92 4.54 -10.98
CA ARG A 77 6.29 4.47 -10.45
C ARG A 77 6.81 3.03 -10.35
N ALA A 78 5.94 2.11 -9.91
CA ALA A 78 6.29 0.71 -9.72
C ALA A 78 6.32 -0.11 -11.04
N TYR A 79 5.60 0.34 -12.07
CA TYR A 79 5.38 -0.39 -13.31
C TYR A 79 6.69 -0.85 -13.97
N GLY A 80 7.63 0.07 -14.18
CA GLY A 80 8.90 -0.24 -14.85
C GLY A 80 9.71 -1.35 -14.15
N ALA A 81 9.70 -1.35 -12.83
CA ALA A 81 10.41 -2.31 -12.00
C ALA A 81 9.71 -3.69 -11.94
N LEU A 82 8.39 -3.73 -12.05
CA LEU A 82 7.59 -4.96 -11.94
C LEU A 82 7.15 -5.54 -13.28
N ARG A 83 7.44 -4.90 -14.41
CA ARG A 83 7.00 -5.33 -15.75
C ARG A 83 7.59 -6.68 -16.22
N THR A 84 8.54 -7.23 -15.48
CA THR A 84 9.09 -8.57 -15.71
C THR A 84 8.27 -9.66 -15.01
N ALA A 85 7.23 -9.32 -14.25
CA ALA A 85 6.26 -10.29 -13.76
C ALA A 85 5.46 -10.91 -14.91
N ASP A 86 4.81 -12.05 -14.67
CA ASP A 86 4.02 -12.73 -15.70
C ASP A 86 2.63 -12.12 -15.86
N GLY A 87 2.17 -11.38 -14.84
CA GLY A 87 0.93 -10.60 -14.86
C GLY A 87 0.86 -9.62 -13.70
N PHE A 88 -0.11 -8.71 -13.78
CA PHE A 88 -0.45 -7.80 -12.68
C PHE A 88 -1.78 -8.19 -12.05
N ALA A 89 -1.90 -8.06 -10.74
CA ALA A 89 -3.15 -8.31 -10.03
C ALA A 89 -3.54 -7.11 -9.16
N LEU A 90 -4.81 -6.72 -9.26
CA LEU A 90 -5.36 -5.52 -8.65
C LEU A 90 -6.87 -5.69 -8.38
N LEU A 91 -7.56 -4.63 -7.98
CA LEU A 91 -9.00 -4.66 -7.70
C LEU A 91 -9.78 -3.70 -8.60
N ASP A 92 -9.23 -2.52 -8.84
CA ASP A 92 -9.92 -1.39 -9.44
C ASP A 92 -9.72 -1.34 -10.97
N LEU A 93 -10.81 -1.22 -11.70
CA LEU A 93 -10.80 -1.11 -13.16
C LEU A 93 -10.02 0.12 -13.64
N THR A 94 -10.05 1.22 -12.88
CA THR A 94 -9.27 2.43 -13.23
C THR A 94 -7.77 2.19 -13.08
N GLU A 95 -7.34 1.34 -12.15
CA GLU A 95 -5.95 0.91 -12.02
C GLU A 95 -5.53 0.00 -13.19
N ALA A 96 -6.44 -0.86 -13.68
CA ALA A 96 -6.22 -1.67 -14.88
C ALA A 96 -6.08 -0.80 -16.14
N GLU A 97 -6.92 0.22 -16.30
CA GLU A 97 -6.79 1.19 -17.40
C GLU A 97 -5.44 1.93 -17.35
N LYS A 98 -4.96 2.31 -16.17
CA LYS A 98 -3.63 2.92 -15.99
C LYS A 98 -2.51 1.99 -16.46
N LEU A 99 -2.55 0.70 -16.10
CA LEU A 99 -1.57 -0.28 -16.57
C LEU A 99 -1.58 -0.44 -18.09
N ARG A 100 -2.76 -0.47 -18.70
CA ARG A 100 -2.90 -0.52 -20.18
C ARG A 100 -2.35 0.75 -20.83
N ALA A 101 -2.62 1.92 -20.26
CA ALA A 101 -2.08 3.19 -20.73
C ALA A 101 -0.56 3.29 -20.60
N LEU A 102 0.05 2.61 -19.60
CA LEU A 102 1.49 2.48 -19.45
C LEU A 102 2.14 1.50 -20.44
N GLY A 103 1.34 0.85 -21.31
CA GLY A 103 1.81 -0.07 -22.34
C GLY A 103 1.86 -1.54 -21.90
N TRP A 104 1.28 -1.92 -20.77
CA TRP A 104 1.20 -3.33 -20.39
C TRP A 104 0.22 -4.10 -21.28
N VAL A 105 0.69 -5.10 -22.01
CA VAL A 105 -0.12 -5.96 -22.90
C VAL A 105 -0.39 -7.34 -22.30
N GLY A 106 0.34 -7.74 -21.25
CA GLY A 106 0.22 -9.02 -20.57
C GLY A 106 -1.06 -9.15 -19.73
N PRO A 107 -1.23 -10.28 -19.03
CA PRO A 107 -2.40 -10.53 -18.18
C PRO A 107 -2.58 -9.51 -17.06
N ILE A 108 -3.83 -9.15 -16.76
CA ILE A 108 -4.23 -8.39 -15.57
C ILE A 108 -5.37 -9.17 -14.89
N LEU A 109 -5.24 -9.45 -13.60
CA LEU A 109 -6.22 -10.18 -12.79
C LEU A 109 -6.95 -9.24 -11.83
N LEU A 110 -8.27 -9.19 -11.91
CA LEU A 110 -9.15 -8.58 -10.91
C LEU A 110 -9.36 -9.56 -9.75
N LEU A 111 -8.76 -9.29 -8.58
CA LEU A 111 -8.70 -10.21 -7.43
C LEU A 111 -10.04 -10.40 -6.68
N GLU A 112 -11.00 -9.53 -6.91
CA GLU A 112 -12.38 -9.60 -6.38
C GLU A 112 -13.43 -9.79 -7.48
N GLY A 113 -12.99 -9.79 -8.74
CA GLY A 113 -13.88 -9.92 -9.88
C GLY A 113 -14.63 -8.63 -10.22
N CYS A 114 -15.78 -8.79 -10.84
CA CYS A 114 -16.67 -7.69 -11.23
C CYS A 114 -17.62 -7.36 -10.07
N PHE A 115 -17.95 -6.09 -9.92
CA PHE A 115 -18.90 -5.60 -8.91
C PHE A 115 -20.29 -5.30 -9.51
N ALA A 116 -20.37 -5.23 -10.84
CA ALA A 116 -21.58 -5.04 -11.59
C ALA A 116 -21.52 -5.81 -12.93
N PRO A 117 -22.65 -6.20 -13.51
CA PRO A 117 -22.66 -6.91 -14.80
C PRO A 117 -22.05 -6.09 -15.95
N GLU A 118 -22.12 -4.77 -15.89
CA GLU A 118 -21.53 -3.84 -16.87
C GLU A 118 -20.00 -3.91 -16.91
N ASP A 119 -19.35 -4.30 -15.79
CA ASP A 119 -17.90 -4.45 -15.71
C ASP A 119 -17.35 -5.52 -16.66
N LEU A 120 -18.19 -6.52 -17.04
CA LEU A 120 -17.78 -7.59 -17.95
C LEU A 120 -17.40 -7.04 -19.34
N ALA A 121 -18.12 -6.03 -19.83
CA ALA A 121 -17.76 -5.37 -21.10
C ALA A 121 -16.41 -4.66 -21.01
N LEU A 122 -16.10 -4.07 -19.86
CA LEU A 122 -14.79 -3.46 -19.62
C LEU A 122 -13.69 -4.50 -19.48
N CYS A 123 -13.98 -5.64 -18.84
CA CYS A 123 -13.06 -6.77 -18.79
C CYS A 123 -12.68 -7.28 -20.17
N GLU A 124 -13.65 -7.38 -21.09
CA GLU A 124 -13.36 -7.74 -22.49
C GLU A 124 -12.51 -6.70 -23.21
N ARG A 125 -12.90 -5.41 -23.11
CA ARG A 125 -12.20 -4.31 -23.74
C ARG A 125 -10.73 -4.21 -23.32
N LEU A 126 -10.49 -4.39 -22.05
CA LEU A 126 -9.16 -4.32 -21.45
C LEU A 126 -8.43 -5.67 -21.39
N ASN A 127 -9.05 -6.76 -21.87
CA ASN A 127 -8.53 -8.12 -21.77
C ASN A 127 -8.09 -8.47 -20.33
N LEU A 128 -9.06 -8.37 -19.40
CA LEU A 128 -8.83 -8.67 -17.99
C LEU A 128 -9.27 -10.09 -17.67
N TRP A 129 -8.51 -10.74 -16.81
CA TRP A 129 -8.90 -11.97 -16.13
C TRP A 129 -9.56 -11.58 -14.81
N HIS A 130 -10.55 -12.32 -14.34
CA HIS A 130 -11.25 -11.92 -13.13
C HIS A 130 -11.65 -13.09 -12.25
N VAL A 131 -11.71 -12.82 -10.95
CA VAL A 131 -12.18 -13.78 -9.95
C VAL A 131 -13.69 -13.91 -10.02
N VAL A 132 -14.18 -15.11 -9.79
CA VAL A 132 -15.59 -15.43 -9.54
C VAL A 132 -15.68 -16.09 -8.16
N HIS A 133 -16.43 -15.47 -7.26
CA HIS A 133 -16.50 -15.89 -5.86
C HIS A 133 -17.92 -16.00 -5.29
N CYS A 134 -18.93 -15.65 -6.08
CA CYS A 134 -20.34 -15.75 -5.71
C CYS A 134 -21.20 -16.14 -6.90
N ARG A 135 -22.45 -16.53 -6.63
CA ARG A 135 -23.40 -16.99 -7.64
C ARG A 135 -23.79 -15.90 -8.60
N GLU A 136 -23.96 -14.70 -8.11
CA GLU A 136 -24.36 -13.52 -8.88
C GLU A 136 -23.36 -13.23 -10.00
N GLN A 137 -22.06 -13.36 -9.77
CA GLN A 137 -21.04 -13.20 -10.81
C GLN A 137 -21.15 -14.29 -11.90
N ILE A 138 -21.55 -15.51 -11.56
CA ILE A 138 -21.85 -16.56 -12.56
C ILE A 138 -23.11 -16.19 -13.36
N ASP A 139 -24.14 -15.66 -12.68
CA ASP A 139 -25.38 -15.22 -13.33
C ASP A 139 -25.14 -14.09 -14.31
N TRP A 140 -24.29 -13.12 -13.96
CA TRP A 140 -23.90 -12.04 -14.87
C TRP A 140 -23.15 -12.56 -16.10
N LEU A 141 -22.22 -13.50 -15.92
CA LEU A 141 -21.55 -14.16 -17.04
C LEU A 141 -22.53 -14.88 -17.97
N ALA A 142 -23.51 -15.59 -17.40
CA ALA A 142 -24.48 -16.37 -18.16
C ALA A 142 -25.37 -15.52 -19.09
N VAL A 143 -25.64 -14.27 -18.69
CA VAL A 143 -26.47 -13.35 -19.49
C VAL A 143 -25.63 -12.36 -20.31
N HIS A 144 -24.33 -12.29 -20.08
CA HIS A 144 -23.41 -11.39 -20.79
C HIS A 144 -23.42 -11.70 -22.30
N ARG A 145 -23.45 -10.65 -23.11
CA ARG A 145 -23.44 -10.72 -24.58
C ARG A 145 -22.21 -10.00 -25.12
N GLY A 146 -21.07 -10.65 -24.96
CA GLY A 146 -19.80 -10.17 -25.47
C GLY A 146 -19.30 -10.97 -26.67
N ASN A 147 -18.16 -10.56 -27.20
CA ASN A 147 -17.52 -11.17 -28.37
C ASN A 147 -16.27 -11.99 -28.01
N ARG A 148 -15.90 -12.05 -26.74
CA ARG A 148 -14.73 -12.78 -26.25
C ARG A 148 -15.10 -13.67 -25.07
N THR A 149 -14.35 -14.75 -24.90
CA THR A 149 -14.46 -15.59 -23.71
C THR A 149 -13.66 -14.98 -22.56
N HIS A 150 -14.20 -15.12 -21.37
CA HIS A 150 -13.57 -14.69 -20.12
C HIS A 150 -12.65 -15.79 -19.58
N ARG A 151 -11.47 -15.41 -19.07
CA ARG A 151 -10.65 -16.26 -18.20
C ARG A 151 -11.00 -15.96 -16.77
N VAL A 152 -11.47 -16.97 -16.04
CA VAL A 152 -11.98 -16.78 -14.68
C VAL A 152 -11.16 -17.55 -13.65
N PHE A 153 -11.04 -16.96 -12.47
CA PHE A 153 -10.43 -17.57 -11.29
C PHE A 153 -11.55 -17.90 -10.31
N LEU A 154 -11.96 -19.17 -10.31
CA LEU A 154 -13.00 -19.63 -9.38
C LEU A 154 -12.42 -19.72 -7.98
N LYS A 155 -12.95 -18.93 -7.06
CA LYS A 155 -12.41 -18.80 -5.70
C LYS A 155 -13.14 -19.67 -4.71
N MET A 156 -12.36 -20.47 -3.98
CA MET A 156 -12.83 -21.29 -2.85
C MET A 156 -12.53 -20.60 -1.52
N ASN A 157 -13.48 -20.58 -0.61
CA ASN A 157 -13.28 -20.24 0.78
C ASN A 157 -12.77 -21.47 1.53
N THR A 158 -11.50 -21.48 1.88
CA THR A 158 -10.85 -22.57 2.60
C THR A 158 -10.65 -22.28 4.10
N GLY A 159 -11.37 -21.29 4.64
CA GLY A 159 -11.34 -20.98 6.07
C GLY A 159 -11.14 -19.49 6.41
N MET A 160 -10.76 -18.65 5.44
CA MET A 160 -10.63 -17.21 5.68
C MET A 160 -11.98 -16.49 5.90
N ASN A 161 -13.08 -17.09 5.42
CA ASN A 161 -14.46 -16.62 5.59
C ASN A 161 -14.69 -15.15 5.13
N ARG A 162 -14.03 -14.78 4.03
CA ARG A 162 -14.17 -13.44 3.44
C ARG A 162 -15.01 -13.47 2.17
N VAL A 163 -14.59 -14.21 1.15
CA VAL A 163 -15.30 -14.45 -0.12
C VAL A 163 -14.87 -15.78 -0.72
N GLY A 164 -15.74 -16.40 -1.54
CA GLY A 164 -15.49 -17.67 -2.22
C GLY A 164 -16.57 -18.71 -1.92
N PHE A 165 -16.69 -19.69 -2.81
CA PHE A 165 -17.59 -20.82 -2.62
C PHE A 165 -17.07 -21.76 -1.52
N SER A 166 -17.99 -22.37 -0.75
CA SER A 166 -17.58 -23.44 0.17
C SER A 166 -17.04 -24.65 -0.62
N PRO A 167 -16.21 -25.51 -0.01
CA PRO A 167 -15.74 -26.74 -0.67
C PRO A 167 -16.88 -27.60 -1.23
N GLU A 168 -18.01 -27.65 -0.53
CA GLU A 168 -19.20 -28.44 -0.91
C GLU A 168 -19.93 -27.86 -2.13
N ALA A 169 -19.96 -26.53 -2.24
CA ALA A 169 -20.61 -25.83 -3.36
C ALA A 169 -19.69 -25.63 -4.57
N TYR A 170 -18.40 -25.93 -4.42
CA TYR A 170 -17.37 -25.54 -5.39
C TYR A 170 -17.51 -26.29 -6.73
N ALA A 171 -17.71 -27.60 -6.69
CA ALA A 171 -17.85 -28.41 -7.90
C ALA A 171 -19.04 -27.96 -8.74
N ALA A 172 -20.20 -27.73 -8.12
CA ALA A 172 -21.39 -27.24 -8.83
C ALA A 172 -21.17 -25.83 -9.44
N ALA A 173 -20.42 -24.96 -8.77
CA ALA A 173 -20.05 -23.66 -9.31
C ALA A 173 -19.10 -23.79 -10.51
N TRP A 174 -18.14 -24.70 -10.45
CA TRP A 174 -17.22 -24.99 -11.55
C TRP A 174 -17.97 -25.56 -12.76
N GLU A 175 -18.82 -26.57 -12.56
CA GLU A 175 -19.64 -27.18 -13.63
C GLU A 175 -20.52 -26.14 -14.33
N ARG A 176 -21.14 -25.26 -13.54
CA ARG A 176 -21.95 -24.19 -14.06
C ARG A 176 -21.15 -23.19 -14.90
N LEU A 177 -19.98 -22.78 -14.44
CA LEU A 177 -19.08 -21.90 -15.21
C LEU A 177 -18.57 -22.57 -16.48
N ASN A 178 -18.17 -23.83 -16.39
CA ASN A 178 -17.63 -24.60 -17.51
C ASN A 178 -18.68 -24.84 -18.63
N ALA A 179 -19.96 -24.82 -18.29
CA ALA A 179 -21.05 -24.94 -19.25
C ALA A 179 -21.36 -23.62 -20.00
N LEU A 180 -20.78 -22.48 -19.56
CA LEU A 180 -21.06 -21.18 -20.18
C LEU A 180 -20.16 -20.95 -21.39
N PRO A 181 -20.72 -20.68 -22.58
CA PRO A 181 -19.91 -20.37 -23.77
C PRO A 181 -19.11 -19.05 -23.63
N GLN A 182 -19.46 -18.21 -22.67
CA GLN A 182 -18.73 -16.98 -22.33
C GLN A 182 -17.44 -17.25 -21.55
N VAL A 183 -17.27 -18.45 -20.99
CA VAL A 183 -16.11 -18.82 -20.17
C VAL A 183 -15.15 -19.69 -20.98
N GLY A 184 -13.88 -19.29 -21.07
CA GLY A 184 -12.85 -20.04 -21.80
C GLY A 184 -12.00 -20.91 -20.87
N GLU A 185 -11.40 -20.33 -19.87
CA GLU A 185 -10.50 -21.02 -18.95
C GLU A 185 -10.92 -20.76 -17.50
N ILE A 186 -10.83 -21.79 -16.66
CA ILE A 186 -11.12 -21.71 -15.22
C ILE A 186 -9.87 -22.11 -14.46
N THR A 187 -9.35 -21.17 -13.66
CA THR A 187 -8.25 -21.39 -12.72
C THR A 187 -8.81 -21.53 -11.31
N HIS A 188 -8.37 -22.54 -10.57
CA HIS A 188 -8.76 -22.75 -9.18
C HIS A 188 -8.00 -21.83 -8.25
N MET A 189 -8.68 -21.11 -7.37
CA MET A 189 -8.07 -20.12 -6.50
C MET A 189 -8.50 -20.29 -5.04
N THR A 190 -7.57 -20.14 -4.12
CA THR A 190 -7.86 -19.86 -2.70
C THR A 190 -6.94 -18.77 -2.15
N HIS A 191 -7.09 -18.49 -0.84
CA HIS A 191 -6.23 -17.55 -0.13
C HIS A 191 -6.04 -18.03 1.30
N PHE A 192 -4.79 -18.26 1.68
CA PHE A 192 -4.44 -18.69 3.03
C PHE A 192 -4.56 -17.54 4.03
N ALA A 193 -5.20 -17.82 5.16
CA ALA A 193 -5.37 -16.84 6.23
C ALA A 193 -4.15 -16.79 7.16
N CYS A 194 -3.53 -17.94 7.44
CA CYS A 194 -2.49 -18.13 8.47
C CYS A 194 -1.21 -18.74 7.87
N ALA A 195 -0.84 -18.37 6.63
CA ALA A 195 0.37 -18.90 5.99
C ALA A 195 1.68 -18.35 6.60
N ASP A 196 1.58 -17.40 7.49
CA ASP A 196 2.65 -16.85 8.33
C ASP A 196 2.97 -17.72 9.54
N GLU A 197 2.09 -18.68 9.89
CA GLU A 197 2.23 -19.59 11.00
C GLU A 197 2.66 -21.00 10.56
N ALA A 198 3.39 -21.71 11.41
CA ALA A 198 3.75 -23.11 11.16
C ALA A 198 2.48 -23.98 11.10
N GLY A 199 2.32 -24.76 10.01
CA GLY A 199 1.13 -25.58 9.79
C GLY A 199 -0.15 -24.81 9.43
N GLY A 200 -0.09 -23.46 9.37
CA GLY A 200 -1.26 -22.61 9.12
C GLY A 200 -1.91 -22.78 7.74
N ILE A 201 -1.34 -23.60 6.86
CA ILE A 201 -1.87 -23.90 5.53
C ILE A 201 -2.58 -25.27 5.44
N ASP A 202 -2.36 -26.18 6.40
CA ASP A 202 -2.73 -27.60 6.27
C ASP A 202 -4.23 -27.80 6.10
N GLU A 203 -5.05 -27.23 6.97
CA GLU A 203 -6.50 -27.34 6.88
C GLU A 203 -7.06 -26.67 5.60
N ALA A 204 -6.49 -25.54 5.22
CA ALA A 204 -6.89 -24.85 3.99
C ALA A 204 -6.57 -25.68 2.74
N LEU A 205 -5.42 -26.35 2.71
CA LEU A 205 -5.06 -27.29 1.64
C LEU A 205 -5.97 -28.50 1.60
N ALA A 206 -6.31 -29.09 2.76
CA ALA A 206 -7.23 -30.21 2.84
C ALA A 206 -8.63 -29.83 2.32
N ARG A 207 -9.14 -28.66 2.69
CA ARG A 207 -10.42 -28.12 2.19
C ARG A 207 -10.37 -27.87 0.68
N PHE A 208 -9.29 -27.27 0.21
CA PHE A 208 -9.09 -26.99 -1.22
C PHE A 208 -9.07 -28.30 -2.03
N ALA A 209 -8.31 -29.30 -1.58
CA ALA A 209 -8.22 -30.59 -2.24
C ALA A 209 -9.59 -31.30 -2.31
N ARG A 210 -10.39 -31.25 -1.23
CA ARG A 210 -11.74 -31.81 -1.23
C ARG A 210 -12.65 -31.12 -2.24
N GLY A 211 -12.65 -29.80 -2.28
CA GLY A 211 -13.56 -29.05 -3.15
C GLY A 211 -13.15 -29.08 -4.63
N VAL A 212 -11.86 -29.08 -4.95
CA VAL A 212 -11.38 -29.21 -6.33
C VAL A 212 -11.50 -30.65 -6.83
N GLY A 213 -11.18 -31.63 -5.99
CA GLY A 213 -11.25 -33.04 -6.39
C GLY A 213 -10.44 -33.31 -7.66
N HIS A 214 -11.13 -33.79 -8.71
CA HIS A 214 -10.54 -34.11 -10.02
C HIS A 214 -10.85 -33.07 -11.10
N LEU A 215 -11.40 -31.91 -10.72
CA LEU A 215 -11.73 -30.84 -11.68
C LEU A 215 -10.45 -30.31 -12.36
N PRO A 216 -10.46 -30.21 -13.70
CA PRO A 216 -9.29 -29.71 -14.43
C PRO A 216 -9.15 -28.18 -14.31
N GLY A 217 -7.92 -27.69 -14.40
CA GLY A 217 -7.61 -26.27 -14.41
C GLY A 217 -6.29 -25.95 -13.71
N GLU A 218 -5.70 -24.81 -14.07
CA GLU A 218 -4.55 -24.24 -13.35
C GLU A 218 -4.95 -23.91 -11.90
N ARG A 219 -3.94 -23.73 -11.03
CA ARG A 219 -4.13 -23.42 -9.61
C ARG A 219 -3.37 -22.18 -9.21
N THR A 220 -3.94 -21.42 -8.27
CA THR A 220 -3.27 -20.29 -7.62
C THR A 220 -3.61 -20.24 -6.13
N LEU A 221 -2.66 -20.59 -5.30
CA LEU A 221 -2.85 -20.78 -3.86
C LEU A 221 -2.14 -19.67 -3.06
N SER A 222 -0.86 -19.46 -3.33
CA SER A 222 0.08 -18.74 -2.48
C SER A 222 -0.05 -17.21 -2.57
N ASN A 223 -0.19 -16.56 -1.41
CA ASN A 223 0.10 -15.15 -1.17
C ASN A 223 1.62 -14.99 -0.86
N SER A 224 2.05 -13.80 -0.39
CA SER A 224 3.45 -13.57 -0.03
C SER A 224 3.97 -14.50 1.05
N ALA A 225 3.17 -14.72 2.11
CA ALA A 225 3.56 -15.60 3.21
C ALA A 225 3.71 -17.05 2.73
N ALA A 226 2.71 -17.61 2.05
CA ALA A 226 2.79 -18.96 1.53
C ALA A 226 3.95 -19.14 0.54
N ALA A 227 4.21 -18.16 -0.32
CA ALA A 227 5.29 -18.22 -1.30
C ALA A 227 6.70 -18.23 -0.67
N LEU A 228 6.89 -17.50 0.44
CA LEU A 228 8.20 -17.36 1.08
C LEU A 228 8.41 -18.36 2.22
N VAL A 229 7.38 -18.61 3.05
CA VAL A 229 7.47 -19.52 4.20
C VAL A 229 7.36 -20.98 3.75
N HIS A 230 6.45 -21.26 2.82
CA HIS A 230 6.11 -22.63 2.38
C HIS A 230 6.49 -22.93 0.93
N GLY A 231 7.28 -22.07 0.28
CA GLY A 231 7.62 -22.19 -1.15
C GLY A 231 8.29 -23.51 -1.53
N ALA A 232 8.98 -24.17 -0.59
CA ALA A 232 9.59 -25.49 -0.78
C ALA A 232 8.60 -26.66 -0.58
N ASP A 233 7.40 -26.42 -0.06
CA ASP A 233 6.38 -27.46 0.14
C ASP A 233 5.66 -27.74 -1.19
N PRO A 234 5.76 -28.99 -1.73
CA PRO A 234 5.13 -29.32 -3.01
C PRO A 234 3.61 -29.19 -2.98
N ARG A 235 2.98 -29.19 -1.82
CA ARG A 235 1.52 -29.04 -1.68
C ARG A 235 1.03 -27.64 -2.02
N VAL A 236 1.89 -26.61 -1.88
CA VAL A 236 1.58 -25.22 -2.27
C VAL A 236 2.08 -24.88 -3.67
N ALA A 237 2.80 -25.80 -4.33
CA ALA A 237 3.21 -25.63 -5.71
C ALA A 237 1.98 -25.42 -6.59
N SER A 238 1.94 -24.34 -7.31
CA SER A 238 0.81 -23.93 -8.12
C SER A 238 1.30 -23.20 -9.37
N ASP A 239 0.45 -23.14 -10.39
CA ASP A 239 0.81 -22.51 -11.67
C ASP A 239 1.09 -21.03 -11.51
N TRP A 240 0.42 -20.39 -10.53
CA TRP A 240 0.53 -18.97 -10.24
C TRP A 240 0.67 -18.69 -8.75
N VAL A 241 1.55 -17.73 -8.40
CA VAL A 241 1.64 -17.15 -7.06
C VAL A 241 1.28 -15.67 -7.10
N ARG A 242 0.78 -15.13 -5.97
CA ARG A 242 0.26 -13.75 -5.87
C ARG A 242 0.96 -12.97 -4.76
N PRO A 243 2.27 -12.70 -4.88
CA PRO A 243 2.97 -11.87 -3.90
C PRO A 243 2.44 -10.43 -3.95
N GLY A 244 2.18 -9.87 -2.78
CA GLY A 244 1.89 -8.46 -2.58
C GLY A 244 2.99 -7.85 -1.75
N ILE A 245 2.87 -7.89 -0.42
CA ILE A 245 3.74 -7.18 0.51
C ILE A 245 5.23 -7.48 0.31
N ALA A 246 5.58 -8.72 -0.02
CA ALA A 246 6.97 -9.09 -0.28
C ALA A 246 7.61 -8.29 -1.42
N LEU A 247 6.84 -7.88 -2.44
CA LEU A 247 7.33 -7.03 -3.53
C LEU A 247 7.77 -5.66 -3.03
N TYR A 248 7.17 -5.20 -1.94
CA TYR A 248 7.42 -3.87 -1.36
C TYR A 248 8.43 -3.89 -0.21
N GLY A 249 8.99 -5.06 0.09
CA GLY A 249 10.10 -5.21 1.03
C GLY A 249 9.72 -5.24 2.50
N SER A 250 8.44 -5.39 2.82
CA SER A 250 7.95 -5.63 4.18
C SER A 250 7.70 -7.12 4.40
N SER A 251 7.84 -7.57 5.63
CA SER A 251 7.67 -8.96 6.00
C SER A 251 6.23 -9.42 5.84
N PRO A 252 5.97 -10.57 5.20
CA PRO A 252 4.63 -11.14 5.16
C PRO A 252 4.16 -11.76 6.48
N THR A 253 5.06 -11.94 7.46
CA THR A 253 4.75 -12.41 8.83
C THR A 253 4.59 -11.26 9.81
N GLY A 254 4.87 -10.01 9.41
CA GLY A 254 4.90 -8.85 10.29
C GLY A 254 6.14 -8.76 11.20
N LEU A 255 7.05 -9.73 11.13
CA LEU A 255 8.28 -9.72 11.89
C LEU A 255 9.43 -9.12 11.06
N ALA A 256 10.03 -8.04 11.54
CA ALA A 256 11.09 -7.30 10.81
C ALA A 256 12.29 -8.20 10.44
N LEU A 257 12.68 -9.12 11.31
CA LEU A 257 13.77 -10.05 11.06
C LEU A 257 13.53 -10.99 9.88
N ASP A 258 12.28 -11.30 9.58
CA ASP A 258 11.94 -12.21 8.47
C ASP A 258 12.15 -11.54 7.11
N ALA A 259 11.93 -10.24 6.99
CA ALA A 259 12.25 -9.51 5.75
C ALA A 259 13.75 -9.65 5.40
N ALA A 260 14.63 -9.52 6.39
CA ALA A 260 16.06 -9.73 6.21
C ALA A 260 16.40 -11.20 5.90
N HIS A 261 15.72 -12.17 6.53
CA HIS A 261 15.88 -13.60 6.23
C HIS A 261 15.62 -13.90 4.77
N TRP A 262 14.55 -13.38 4.18
CA TRP A 262 14.25 -13.53 2.76
C TRP A 262 15.02 -12.56 1.87
N LYS A 263 15.89 -11.73 2.45
CA LYS A 263 16.69 -10.72 1.74
C LYS A 263 15.82 -9.74 0.95
N LEU A 264 14.67 -9.39 1.48
CA LEU A 264 13.81 -8.36 0.93
C LEU A 264 14.44 -6.99 1.21
N ARG A 265 14.20 -6.04 0.30
CA ARG A 265 14.72 -4.67 0.40
C ARG A 265 13.56 -3.69 0.51
N PRO A 266 13.61 -2.70 1.42
CA PRO A 266 12.58 -1.67 1.51
C PRO A 266 12.38 -0.98 0.16
N ALA A 267 11.15 -0.99 -0.36
CA ALA A 267 10.82 -0.33 -1.61
C ALA A 267 10.34 1.11 -1.42
N MET A 268 10.05 1.51 -0.16
CA MET A 268 9.69 2.87 0.21
C MET A 268 10.47 3.33 1.44
N SER A 269 11.00 4.54 1.38
CA SER A 269 11.49 5.25 2.57
C SER A 269 10.64 6.49 2.83
N LEU A 270 10.27 6.75 4.08
CA LEU A 270 9.72 8.03 4.51
C LEU A 270 10.81 8.79 5.27
N ARG A 271 11.18 9.94 4.70
CA ARG A 271 12.27 10.80 5.20
C ARG A 271 11.74 12.17 5.55
N SER A 272 12.33 12.77 6.60
CA SER A 272 12.04 14.13 7.03
C SER A 272 13.30 14.80 7.58
N GLU A 273 13.12 15.94 8.27
CA GLU A 273 14.19 16.69 8.90
C GLU A 273 13.75 17.24 10.25
N LEU A 274 14.69 17.51 11.12
CA LEU A 274 14.46 18.31 12.31
C LEU A 274 14.12 19.74 11.92
N ILE A 275 13.04 20.28 12.47
CA ILE A 275 12.60 21.66 12.25
C ILE A 275 12.77 22.55 13.49
N ASP A 276 12.97 21.92 14.65
CA ASP A 276 13.28 22.62 15.90
C ASP A 276 13.94 21.65 16.90
N ILE A 277 14.64 22.23 17.89
CA ILE A 277 15.23 21.49 19.03
C ILE A 277 14.86 22.22 20.30
N GLN A 278 14.25 21.50 21.25
CA GLN A 278 13.86 22.04 22.55
C GLN A 278 14.69 21.43 23.68
N HIS A 279 15.03 22.24 24.67
CA HIS A 279 15.64 21.80 25.92
C HIS A 279 14.58 21.78 26.99
N ILE A 280 14.29 20.63 27.56
CA ILE A 280 13.25 20.45 28.57
C ILE A 280 13.87 20.00 29.91
N ALA A 281 13.32 20.51 31.02
CA ALA A 281 13.73 20.14 32.35
C ALA A 281 13.13 18.78 32.78
N ALA A 282 13.68 18.17 33.83
CA ALA A 282 13.06 17.03 34.44
C ALA A 282 11.66 17.35 34.93
N GLY A 283 10.68 16.48 34.66
CA GLY A 283 9.28 16.65 35.01
C GLY A 283 8.44 17.42 33.99
N GLU A 284 9.04 18.05 32.97
CA GLU A 284 8.29 18.70 31.89
C GLU A 284 7.66 17.66 30.96
N CYS A 285 6.49 17.98 30.43
CA CYS A 285 5.69 17.10 29.58
C CYS A 285 5.81 17.46 28.11
N VAL A 286 5.69 16.44 27.22
CA VAL A 286 5.75 16.60 25.77
C VAL A 286 4.42 16.28 25.12
N GLY A 287 3.95 17.19 24.28
CA GLY A 287 2.84 17.01 23.36
C GLY A 287 1.45 16.93 24.00
N TYR A 288 0.46 16.62 23.16
CA TYR A 288 -0.95 16.54 23.58
C TYR A 288 -1.19 15.47 24.64
N GLY A 289 -1.86 15.87 25.72
CA GLY A 289 -2.26 14.99 26.81
C GLY A 289 -1.10 14.55 27.70
N ALA A 290 0.07 15.25 27.63
CA ALA A 290 1.22 15.03 28.49
C ALA A 290 1.64 13.55 28.58
N ARG A 291 1.63 12.83 27.44
CA ARG A 291 1.90 11.38 27.41
C ARG A 291 3.35 10.99 27.64
N PHE A 292 4.25 11.95 27.60
CA PHE A 292 5.66 11.77 27.95
C PHE A 292 6.02 12.83 28.98
N THR A 293 6.67 12.41 30.05
CA THR A 293 7.25 13.30 31.05
C THR A 293 8.76 13.06 31.06
N ALA A 294 9.54 14.12 30.92
CA ALA A 294 11.00 14.04 30.89
C ALA A 294 11.53 13.48 32.22
N PRO A 295 12.22 12.34 32.26
CA PRO A 295 12.75 11.76 33.47
C PRO A 295 13.98 12.51 34.02
N ARG A 296 14.62 13.31 33.18
CA ARG A 296 15.79 14.15 33.45
C ARG A 296 15.79 15.33 32.48
N PRO A 297 16.62 16.35 32.68
CA PRO A 297 16.83 17.35 31.65
C PRO A 297 17.28 16.67 30.34
N MET A 298 16.65 16.99 29.22
CA MET A 298 16.92 16.35 27.95
C MET A 298 16.63 17.27 26.76
N ARG A 299 17.18 16.92 25.60
CA ARG A 299 16.92 17.58 24.33
C ARG A 299 15.95 16.74 23.51
N ILE A 300 14.95 17.38 22.98
CA ILE A 300 14.00 16.76 22.05
C ILE A 300 14.04 17.46 20.71
N GLY A 301 13.91 16.69 19.64
CA GLY A 301 13.81 17.22 18.28
C GLY A 301 12.35 17.25 17.83
N VAL A 302 11.96 18.30 17.13
CA VAL A 302 10.68 18.39 16.43
C VAL A 302 10.91 18.04 14.97
N VAL A 303 10.16 17.09 14.45
CA VAL A 303 10.27 16.56 13.08
C VAL A 303 9.06 16.98 12.25
N ALA A 304 9.27 17.37 11.00
CA ALA A 304 8.21 17.73 10.05
C ALA A 304 7.47 16.50 9.51
N CYS A 305 6.79 15.76 10.37
CA CYS A 305 5.95 14.61 10.02
C CYS A 305 4.84 14.45 11.05
N GLY A 306 3.63 14.08 10.62
CA GLY A 306 2.53 13.80 11.52
C GLY A 306 1.49 12.88 10.89
N TYR A 307 0.34 12.68 11.58
CA TYR A 307 -0.66 11.73 11.10
C TYR A 307 -1.34 12.19 9.79
N ALA A 308 -1.32 13.47 9.46
CA ALA A 308 -1.83 13.95 8.18
C ALA A 308 -0.86 13.67 7.01
N ASP A 309 0.37 13.22 7.29
CA ASP A 309 1.31 12.72 6.30
C ASP A 309 1.20 11.19 6.09
N GLY A 310 0.43 10.52 6.95
CA GLY A 310 0.28 9.06 6.97
C GLY A 310 1.06 8.36 8.09
N TYR A 311 1.75 9.10 8.98
CA TYR A 311 2.43 8.49 10.13
C TYR A 311 1.39 8.06 11.18
N PRO A 312 1.53 6.87 11.80
CA PRO A 312 0.48 6.32 12.67
C PRO A 312 0.28 7.16 13.93
N ARG A 313 -0.92 7.74 14.09
CA ARG A 313 -1.26 8.56 15.27
C ARG A 313 -1.20 7.78 16.57
N VAL A 314 -1.39 6.47 16.51
CA VAL A 314 -1.39 5.56 17.65
C VAL A 314 0.02 5.14 18.08
N ALA A 315 1.06 5.49 17.32
CA ALA A 315 2.45 5.19 17.67
C ALA A 315 2.77 5.67 19.10
N PRO A 316 3.19 4.77 20.00
CA PRO A 316 3.49 5.10 21.40
C PRO A 316 4.89 5.72 21.54
N ASN A 317 5.17 6.25 22.74
CA ASN A 317 6.55 6.51 23.15
C ASN A 317 7.41 5.26 22.95
N GLY A 318 8.64 5.42 22.48
CA GLY A 318 9.53 4.29 22.19
C GLY A 318 9.44 3.77 20.76
N THR A 319 8.48 4.22 19.94
CA THR A 319 8.46 3.89 18.49
C THR A 319 9.79 4.30 17.87
N PRO A 320 10.49 3.39 17.14
CA PRO A 320 11.83 3.67 16.62
C PRO A 320 11.80 4.72 15.51
N ILE A 321 12.82 5.58 15.54
CA ILE A 321 13.11 6.61 14.54
C ILE A 321 14.64 6.69 14.41
N VAL A 322 15.15 7.14 13.27
CA VAL A 322 16.59 7.40 13.10
C VAL A 322 16.80 8.89 12.84
N VAL A 323 17.75 9.51 13.54
CA VAL A 323 18.17 10.90 13.35
C VAL A 323 19.69 10.92 13.15
N ASP A 324 20.17 11.58 12.09
CA ASP A 324 21.61 11.61 11.72
C ASP A 324 22.26 10.22 11.71
N GLY A 325 21.55 9.19 11.20
CA GLY A 325 22.03 7.81 11.17
C GLY A 325 21.97 7.07 12.52
N VAL A 326 21.57 7.73 13.60
CA VAL A 326 21.50 7.15 14.95
C VAL A 326 20.07 6.80 15.32
N ARG A 327 19.88 5.56 15.76
CA ARG A 327 18.57 5.08 16.23
C ARG A 327 18.17 5.77 17.53
N THR A 328 16.98 6.32 17.54
CA THR A 328 16.33 6.95 18.68
C THR A 328 14.84 6.60 18.70
N GLN A 329 14.02 7.36 19.38
CA GLN A 329 12.63 7.03 19.63
C GLN A 329 11.69 8.25 19.59
N LEU A 330 10.43 7.98 19.29
CA LEU A 330 9.32 8.92 19.46
C LEU A 330 9.11 9.20 20.94
N VAL A 331 8.90 10.46 21.30
CA VAL A 331 8.47 10.92 22.64
C VAL A 331 7.25 11.83 22.50
N GLY A 332 6.25 11.62 23.32
CA GLY A 332 4.98 12.34 23.25
C GLY A 332 4.03 11.78 22.18
N ARG A 333 2.90 12.44 21.99
CA ARG A 333 1.85 12.01 21.06
C ARG A 333 2.11 12.58 19.66
N VAL A 334 1.93 11.76 18.64
CA VAL A 334 1.95 12.20 17.25
C VAL A 334 0.89 13.28 17.03
N SER A 335 1.33 14.44 16.52
CA SER A 335 0.46 15.56 16.13
C SER A 335 0.07 15.47 14.65
N MET A 336 -0.77 16.40 14.17
CA MET A 336 -1.21 16.41 12.77
C MET A 336 -0.03 16.54 11.80
N ASP A 337 0.91 17.43 12.10
CA ASP A 337 1.97 17.84 11.21
C ASP A 337 3.39 17.66 11.77
N MET A 338 3.52 17.28 13.04
CA MET A 338 4.79 17.18 13.76
C MET A 338 4.81 15.96 14.68
N ILE A 339 6.00 15.40 14.85
CA ILE A 339 6.32 14.45 15.91
C ILE A 339 7.53 14.96 16.68
N THR A 340 7.71 14.45 17.89
CA THR A 340 8.86 14.76 18.75
C THR A 340 9.70 13.52 18.99
N VAL A 341 11.02 13.67 19.03
CA VAL A 341 11.98 12.57 19.16
C VAL A 341 12.99 12.87 20.28
N ASP A 342 13.46 11.85 20.97
CA ASP A 342 14.54 11.94 21.93
C ASP A 342 15.87 12.15 21.20
N LEU A 343 16.61 13.21 21.49
CA LEU A 343 17.92 13.48 20.87
C LEU A 343 19.09 13.01 21.72
N GLU A 344 18.87 12.58 22.97
CA GLU A 344 19.97 12.18 23.86
C GLU A 344 20.80 11.00 23.32
N PRO A 345 20.21 9.96 22.69
CA PRO A 345 20.99 8.91 22.05
C PRO A 345 21.88 9.44 20.91
N VAL A 346 21.37 10.44 20.15
CA VAL A 346 22.10 11.02 19.02
C VAL A 346 23.34 11.79 19.50
N PHE A 347 23.18 12.61 20.55
CA PHE A 347 24.31 13.32 21.17
C PHE A 347 25.29 12.35 21.86
N ALA A 348 24.79 11.30 22.50
CA ALA A 348 25.63 10.28 23.12
C ALA A 348 26.50 9.50 22.12
N ALA A 349 26.03 9.36 20.88
CA ALA A 349 26.80 8.81 19.76
C ALA A 349 27.87 9.77 19.19
N GLY A 350 27.96 10.99 19.73
CA GLY A 350 28.92 12.00 19.27
C GLY A 350 28.43 12.92 18.15
N ASN A 351 27.20 12.74 17.67
CA ASN A 351 26.60 13.61 16.66
C ASN A 351 26.13 14.93 17.28
N GLN A 352 25.99 15.94 16.45
CA GLN A 352 25.52 17.27 16.86
C GLN A 352 24.30 17.64 16.00
N PRO A 353 23.12 17.04 16.27
CA PRO A 353 21.93 17.31 15.46
C PRO A 353 21.54 18.77 15.54
N MET A 354 21.10 19.32 14.39
CA MET A 354 20.66 20.70 14.21
C MET A 354 19.39 20.76 13.38
N ILE A 355 18.78 21.93 13.25
CA ILE A 355 17.67 22.14 12.30
C ILE A 355 18.17 21.77 10.91
N GLY A 356 17.41 20.93 10.19
CA GLY A 356 17.79 20.34 8.91
C GLY A 356 18.50 18.99 9.00
N SER A 357 18.83 18.48 10.20
CA SER A 357 19.35 17.11 10.36
C SER A 357 18.36 16.09 9.81
N PRO A 358 18.85 15.08 9.01
CA PRO A 358 17.99 14.09 8.38
C PRO A 358 17.34 13.17 9.40
N VAL A 359 16.08 12.84 9.16
CA VAL A 359 15.27 11.91 9.95
C VAL A 359 14.72 10.83 9.04
N LEU A 360 15.01 9.56 9.35
CA LEU A 360 14.40 8.40 8.70
C LEU A 360 13.28 7.85 9.58
N LEU A 361 12.08 7.83 9.04
CA LEU A 361 10.87 7.36 9.73
C LEU A 361 10.59 5.88 9.46
N TRP A 362 10.91 5.39 8.27
CA TRP A 362 11.07 4.00 7.88
C TRP A 362 11.75 3.88 6.51
N GLY A 363 12.23 2.69 6.19
CA GLY A 363 12.93 2.38 4.95
C GLY A 363 14.44 2.47 5.09
N GLN A 364 15.11 3.08 4.13
CA GLN A 364 16.57 3.17 4.10
C GLN A 364 17.02 4.52 3.57
N ASP A 365 18.22 4.92 4.00
CA ASP A 365 19.00 6.01 3.40
C ASP A 365 20.48 5.61 3.29
N ALA A 366 21.37 6.58 3.04
CA ALA A 366 22.81 6.31 2.93
C ALA A 366 23.47 5.91 4.25
N GLN A 367 22.84 6.19 5.39
CA GLN A 367 23.43 6.07 6.72
C GLN A 367 22.81 4.93 7.56
N ALA A 368 21.53 4.62 7.31
CA ALA A 368 20.77 3.70 8.15
C ALA A 368 19.63 3.02 7.40
N GLU A 369 19.15 1.93 8.01
CA GLU A 369 17.90 1.26 7.66
C GLU A 369 17.03 1.16 8.92
N LEU A 370 15.72 1.41 8.74
CA LEU A 370 14.68 1.22 9.75
C LEU A 370 13.53 0.46 9.11
N SER A 371 13.30 -0.77 9.54
CA SER A 371 12.22 -1.58 9.00
C SER A 371 10.87 -0.92 9.25
N ILE A 372 10.04 -0.84 8.22
CA ILE A 372 8.64 -0.42 8.34
C ILE A 372 7.87 -1.36 9.28
N ASP A 373 8.25 -2.64 9.33
CA ASP A 373 7.60 -3.64 10.18
C ASP A 373 7.88 -3.38 11.67
N GLU A 374 9.06 -2.84 12.01
CA GLU A 374 9.35 -2.41 13.38
C GLU A 374 8.48 -1.24 13.83
N VAL A 375 8.32 -0.25 12.94
CA VAL A 375 7.47 0.92 13.21
C VAL A 375 6.01 0.50 13.31
N ALA A 376 5.58 -0.38 12.42
CA ALA A 376 4.22 -0.93 12.41
C ALA A 376 3.93 -1.75 13.68
N ALA A 377 4.83 -2.64 14.07
CA ALA A 377 4.71 -3.44 15.29
C ALA A 377 4.61 -2.56 16.55
N ALA A 378 5.46 -1.52 16.66
CA ALA A 378 5.38 -0.56 17.75
C ALA A 378 4.04 0.18 17.77
N ALA A 379 3.46 0.49 16.62
CA ALA A 379 2.16 1.14 16.50
C ALA A 379 0.96 0.17 16.59
N GLY A 380 1.19 -1.13 16.76
CA GLY A 380 0.13 -2.15 16.84
C GLY A 380 -0.58 -2.40 15.52
N THR A 381 0.15 -2.27 14.40
CA THR A 381 -0.37 -2.49 13.05
C THR A 381 0.63 -3.25 12.15
N LEU A 382 0.45 -3.21 10.84
CA LEU A 382 1.24 -3.91 9.83
C LEU A 382 1.86 -2.92 8.83
N GLY A 383 3.02 -3.28 8.25
CA GLY A 383 3.67 -2.49 7.20
C GLY A 383 2.75 -2.18 6.01
N TYR A 384 1.79 -3.05 5.70
CA TYR A 384 0.74 -2.84 4.70
C TYR A 384 -0.03 -1.51 4.92
N GLU A 385 -0.48 -1.29 6.15
CA GLU A 385 -1.26 -0.10 6.51
C GLU A 385 -0.41 1.16 6.38
N LEU A 386 0.82 1.14 6.91
CA LEU A 386 1.70 2.31 6.87
C LEU A 386 2.01 2.74 5.44
N MET A 387 2.31 1.81 4.54
CA MET A 387 2.57 2.13 3.14
C MET A 387 1.33 2.70 2.43
N CYS A 388 0.17 2.10 2.65
CA CYS A 388 -1.09 2.55 2.05
C CYS A 388 -1.58 3.88 2.63
N ALA A 389 -1.21 4.22 3.87
CA ALA A 389 -1.60 5.45 4.55
C ALA A 389 -0.83 6.69 4.07
N LEU A 390 0.23 6.53 3.26
CA LEU A 390 1.00 7.67 2.75
C LEU A 390 0.07 8.70 2.08
N ALA A 391 0.02 9.89 2.67
CA ALA A 391 -0.90 10.93 2.23
C ALA A 391 -0.43 11.61 0.93
N ALA A 392 -1.38 12.00 0.08
CA ALA A 392 -1.10 12.65 -1.21
C ALA A 392 -0.31 13.96 -1.10
N ARG A 393 -0.31 14.60 0.08
CA ARG A 393 0.46 15.84 0.32
C ARG A 393 1.96 15.59 0.50
N VAL A 394 2.39 14.37 0.72
CA VAL A 394 3.81 14.01 0.84
C VAL A 394 4.42 13.92 -0.56
N PRO A 395 5.43 14.75 -0.88
CA PRO A 395 6.13 14.64 -2.16
C PRO A 395 6.79 13.27 -2.32
N VAL A 396 6.61 12.65 -3.50
CA VAL A 396 7.19 11.33 -3.79
C VAL A 396 8.28 11.46 -4.85
N ARG A 397 9.46 10.92 -4.55
CA ARG A 397 10.61 10.81 -5.46
C ARG A 397 10.81 9.35 -5.87
N VAL A 398 11.51 9.13 -6.97
CA VAL A 398 11.87 7.79 -7.46
C VAL A 398 13.39 7.71 -7.55
N GLU A 399 13.96 6.64 -7.02
CA GLU A 399 15.39 6.29 -7.06
C GLU A 399 15.60 4.85 -7.58
#